data_d026833dcbbd418f4f4edeacc21dcb6a
#
_entry.id   d026833dcbbd418f4f4edeacc21dcb6a
#
_cell.length_a   1.000
_cell.length_b   1.000
_cell.length_c   1.000
_cell.angle_alpha   90.00
_cell.angle_beta   90.00
_cell.angle_gamma   90.00
#
_symmetry.space_group_name_H-M   'P 1'
#
loop_
_entity.id
_entity.type
_entity.pdbx_description
1 polymer ?
#
loop_
_entity_poly.entity_id
_entity_poly.type
_entity_poly.pdbx_seq_one_letter_code
_entity_poly.pdbx_strand_id
1 'polypeptide(L)'
;EEFAERIFQQILGFGEYGFPESHAASFALLVYVSAWLKCHEPAAFAAALLNSQPMGFYGPSQIVQDVRRHGVEARGVDVTASDWDCTLEGPTASEGPAVRLGLRMVKGLSRVGAQRVVEARQRGPFQGVPDLARRARLERRDLEALAAAGALAGLAGDRHRARWAVLGVAEPPPLLAGLPEREVEPDLPVPGEADDLLADYASLGLTLGRHPMALLRPSLGRRR
;
A
#
# COMPACT_ATOMS: atom_id res chain seq x y z
N GLU A 1 -23.15 -11.90 -47.42
CA GLU A 1 -24.41 -11.14 -47.41
C GLU A 1 -25.28 -11.56 -46.20
N GLU A 2 -25.64 -12.82 -46.08
CA GLU A 2 -26.46 -13.35 -44.96
C GLU A 2 -25.88 -13.11 -43.55
N PHE A 3 -24.57 -13.14 -43.36
CA PHE A 3 -23.92 -12.83 -42.10
C PHE A 3 -24.02 -11.33 -41.75
N ALA A 4 -23.83 -10.46 -42.73
CA ALA A 4 -23.98 -9.02 -42.53
C ALA A 4 -25.42 -8.63 -42.20
N GLU A 5 -26.41 -9.26 -42.86
CA GLU A 5 -27.83 -9.07 -42.58
C GLU A 5 -28.19 -9.48 -41.13
N ARG A 6 -27.70 -10.62 -40.67
CA ARG A 6 -27.92 -11.06 -39.24
C ARG A 6 -27.30 -10.10 -38.23
N ILE A 7 -26.10 -9.59 -38.48
CA ILE A 7 -25.48 -8.58 -37.63
C ILE A 7 -26.32 -7.29 -37.63
N PHE A 8 -26.76 -6.87 -38.80
CA PHE A 8 -27.59 -5.68 -38.92
C PHE A 8 -28.92 -5.81 -38.17
N GLN A 9 -29.61 -6.96 -38.26
CA GLN A 9 -30.81 -7.24 -37.50
C GLN A 9 -30.59 -7.29 -35.99
N GLN A 10 -29.44 -7.81 -35.53
CA GLN A 10 -29.06 -7.75 -34.13
C GLN A 10 -28.84 -6.30 -33.64
N ILE A 11 -28.20 -5.47 -34.46
CA ILE A 11 -27.96 -4.05 -34.13
C ILE A 11 -29.31 -3.28 -34.10
N LEU A 12 -30.23 -3.56 -35.02
CA LEU A 12 -31.59 -2.99 -35.00
C LEU A 12 -32.34 -3.38 -33.74
N GLY A 13 -32.26 -4.65 -33.30
CA GLY A 13 -32.86 -5.11 -32.05
C GLY A 13 -32.28 -4.40 -30.81
N PHE A 14 -30.99 -4.05 -30.81
CA PHE A 14 -30.39 -3.20 -29.79
C PHE A 14 -30.96 -1.77 -29.82
N GLY A 15 -31.25 -1.23 -31.00
CA GLY A 15 -31.85 0.08 -31.15
C GLY A 15 -33.29 0.14 -30.60
N GLU A 16 -34.08 -0.95 -30.76
CA GLU A 16 -35.42 -1.06 -30.21
C GLU A 16 -35.46 -1.27 -28.68
N TYR A 17 -34.40 -1.87 -28.09
CA TYR A 17 -34.32 -2.05 -26.64
C TYR A 17 -34.17 -0.71 -25.89
N GLY A 18 -33.80 0.35 -26.62
CA GLY A 18 -33.69 1.70 -26.08
C GLY A 18 -32.51 1.85 -25.07
N PHE A 19 -32.30 3.07 -24.65
CA PHE A 19 -31.38 3.37 -23.59
C PHE A 19 -31.92 2.83 -22.25
N PRO A 20 -31.16 2.02 -21.49
CA PRO A 20 -31.64 1.41 -20.24
C PRO A 20 -31.80 2.50 -19.15
N GLU A 21 -32.93 3.18 -19.13
CA GLU A 21 -33.21 4.33 -18.28
C GLU A 21 -33.08 4.00 -16.80
N SER A 22 -33.57 2.84 -16.35
CA SER A 22 -33.43 2.39 -14.97
C SER A 22 -31.98 2.19 -14.56
N HIS A 23 -31.14 1.67 -15.46
CA HIS A 23 -29.70 1.53 -15.25
C HIS A 23 -29.04 2.91 -15.15
N ALA A 24 -29.35 3.81 -16.06
CA ALA A 24 -28.82 5.17 -16.06
C ALA A 24 -29.23 5.94 -14.79
N ALA A 25 -30.48 5.85 -14.36
CA ALA A 25 -30.96 6.48 -13.14
C ALA A 25 -30.26 5.95 -11.89
N SER A 26 -30.07 4.62 -11.79
CA SER A 26 -29.36 4.00 -10.68
C SER A 26 -27.88 4.43 -10.63
N PHE A 27 -27.22 4.46 -11.79
CA PHE A 27 -25.82 4.92 -11.87
C PHE A 27 -25.68 6.42 -11.63
N ALA A 28 -26.65 7.24 -12.02
CA ALA A 28 -26.62 8.67 -11.72
C ALA A 28 -26.57 8.94 -10.21
N LEU A 29 -27.34 8.18 -9.42
CA LEU A 29 -27.28 8.27 -7.96
C LEU A 29 -25.91 7.88 -7.41
N LEU A 30 -25.35 6.75 -7.88
CA LEU A 30 -24.04 6.29 -7.45
C LEU A 30 -22.93 7.29 -7.83
N VAL A 31 -22.98 7.87 -9.02
CA VAL A 31 -22.04 8.89 -9.47
C VAL A 31 -22.13 10.12 -8.60
N TYR A 32 -23.34 10.59 -8.30
CA TYR A 32 -23.55 11.76 -7.44
C TYR A 32 -22.95 11.53 -6.04
N VAL A 33 -23.30 10.40 -5.38
CA VAL A 33 -22.80 10.06 -4.05
C VAL A 33 -21.28 9.92 -4.04
N SER A 34 -20.73 9.24 -5.06
CA SER A 34 -19.26 9.07 -5.20
C SER A 34 -18.54 10.40 -5.39
N ALA A 35 -19.09 11.28 -6.24
CA ALA A 35 -18.53 12.61 -6.46
C ALA A 35 -18.59 13.48 -5.19
N TRP A 36 -19.71 13.40 -4.46
CA TRP A 36 -19.87 14.10 -3.19
C TRP A 36 -18.87 13.63 -2.15
N LEU A 37 -18.74 12.31 -1.96
CA LEU A 37 -17.74 11.72 -1.03
C LEU A 37 -16.31 12.10 -1.42
N LYS A 38 -15.98 12.06 -2.71
CA LYS A 38 -14.65 12.48 -3.19
C LYS A 38 -14.38 13.95 -2.90
N CYS A 39 -15.38 14.80 -3.00
CA CYS A 39 -15.25 16.25 -2.79
C CYS A 39 -15.12 16.61 -1.29
N HIS A 40 -15.95 16.00 -0.45
CA HIS A 40 -16.10 16.40 0.95
C HIS A 40 -15.31 15.50 1.91
N GLU A 41 -15.10 14.23 1.56
CA GLU A 41 -14.43 13.23 2.39
C GLU A 41 -13.35 12.46 1.59
N PRO A 42 -12.40 13.17 0.95
CA PRO A 42 -11.45 12.55 0.02
C PRO A 42 -10.59 11.46 0.67
N ALA A 43 -10.22 11.60 1.92
CA ALA A 43 -9.44 10.59 2.65
C ALA A 43 -10.24 9.30 2.85
N ALA A 44 -11.49 9.40 3.31
CA ALA A 44 -12.36 8.25 3.52
C ALA A 44 -12.69 7.57 2.18
N PHE A 45 -12.96 8.34 1.14
CA PHE A 45 -13.23 7.83 -0.19
C PHE A 45 -12.02 7.05 -0.76
N ALA A 46 -10.81 7.60 -0.62
CA ALA A 46 -9.60 6.93 -1.07
C ALA A 46 -9.32 5.64 -0.29
N ALA A 47 -9.46 5.66 1.05
CA ALA A 47 -9.28 4.47 1.88
C ALA A 47 -10.27 3.37 1.48
N ALA A 48 -11.54 3.71 1.25
CA ALA A 48 -12.56 2.78 0.79
C ALA A 48 -12.21 2.16 -0.57
N LEU A 49 -11.75 2.97 -1.55
CA LEU A 49 -11.33 2.48 -2.86
C LEU A 49 -10.09 1.56 -2.78
N LEU A 50 -9.10 1.91 -1.94
CA LEU A 50 -7.92 1.08 -1.72
C LEU A 50 -8.30 -0.27 -1.09
N ASN A 51 -9.25 -0.27 -0.17
CA ASN A 51 -9.74 -1.49 0.49
C ASN A 51 -10.67 -2.34 -0.40
N SER A 52 -11.24 -1.75 -1.43
CA SER A 52 -12.08 -2.44 -2.42
C SER A 52 -11.28 -3.05 -3.59
N GLN A 53 -9.96 -2.95 -3.57
CA GLN A 53 -9.11 -3.58 -4.60
C GLN A 53 -9.19 -5.12 -4.56
N PRO A 54 -9.17 -5.82 -5.72
CA PRO A 54 -8.85 -5.29 -7.05
C PRO A 54 -10.04 -4.60 -7.73
N MET A 55 -9.79 -3.44 -8.37
CA MET A 55 -10.74 -2.69 -9.18
C MET A 55 -10.28 -2.61 -10.64
N GLY A 56 -11.23 -2.56 -11.61
CA GLY A 56 -10.90 -2.68 -13.02
C GLY A 56 -10.18 -1.48 -13.64
N PHE A 57 -10.44 -0.23 -13.20
CA PHE A 57 -10.00 0.96 -13.92
C PHE A 57 -8.87 1.74 -13.24
N TYR A 58 -8.79 1.70 -11.92
CA TYR A 58 -7.83 2.52 -11.16
C TYR A 58 -6.99 1.65 -10.24
N GLY A 59 -5.68 1.67 -10.46
CA GLY A 59 -4.72 1.03 -9.57
C GLY A 59 -4.46 1.87 -8.30
N PRO A 60 -3.94 1.25 -7.23
CA PRO A 60 -3.64 1.92 -5.97
C PRO A 60 -2.77 3.18 -6.12
N SER A 61 -1.78 3.14 -7.01
CA SER A 61 -0.90 4.28 -7.28
C SER A 61 -1.66 5.51 -7.75
N GLN A 62 -2.66 5.32 -8.63
CA GLN A 62 -3.49 6.41 -9.15
C GLN A 62 -4.37 7.02 -8.07
N ILE A 63 -4.97 6.17 -7.21
CA ILE A 63 -5.81 6.60 -6.09
C ILE A 63 -4.99 7.42 -5.09
N VAL A 64 -3.80 6.92 -4.71
CA VAL A 64 -2.90 7.62 -3.78
C VAL A 64 -2.40 8.95 -4.36
N GLN A 65 -2.06 8.99 -5.65
CA GLN A 65 -1.66 10.24 -6.30
C GLN A 65 -2.82 11.25 -6.36
N ASP A 66 -4.02 10.80 -6.65
CA ASP A 66 -5.20 11.66 -6.71
C ASP A 66 -5.50 12.28 -5.34
N VAL A 67 -5.54 11.48 -4.29
CA VAL A 67 -5.85 11.97 -2.94
C VAL A 67 -4.77 12.94 -2.43
N ARG A 68 -3.49 12.70 -2.75
CA ARG A 68 -2.40 13.64 -2.42
C ARG A 68 -2.51 14.98 -3.16
N ARG A 69 -2.98 14.96 -4.42
CA ARG A 69 -3.26 16.20 -5.17
C ARG A 69 -4.40 17.03 -4.57
N HIS A 70 -5.30 16.36 -3.84
CA HIS A 70 -6.38 17.01 -3.09
C HIS A 70 -5.98 17.41 -1.65
N GLY A 71 -4.67 17.41 -1.35
CA GLY A 71 -4.15 17.88 -0.06
C GLY A 71 -4.22 16.86 1.08
N VAL A 72 -4.65 15.63 0.83
CA VAL A 72 -4.69 14.58 1.85
C VAL A 72 -3.30 13.95 2.01
N GLU A 73 -2.83 13.85 3.24
CA GLU A 73 -1.61 13.12 3.58
C GLU A 73 -1.82 11.62 3.40
N ALA A 74 -0.88 10.95 2.71
CA ALA A 74 -0.82 9.50 2.63
C ALA A 74 0.42 9.01 3.36
N ARG A 75 0.22 8.10 4.32
CA ARG A 75 1.26 7.49 5.17
C ARG A 75 1.57 6.08 4.71
N GLY A 76 2.86 5.74 4.69
CA GLY A 76 3.36 4.44 4.28
C GLY A 76 2.88 3.30 5.17
N VAL A 77 3.08 2.08 4.70
CA VAL A 77 2.84 0.88 5.52
C VAL A 77 3.85 0.84 6.66
N ASP A 78 3.37 0.58 7.88
CA ASP A 78 4.19 0.51 9.09
C ASP A 78 3.63 -0.57 10.02
N VAL A 79 4.45 -1.52 10.43
CA VAL A 79 4.03 -2.60 11.35
C VAL A 79 3.60 -2.09 12.72
N THR A 80 4.04 -0.88 13.09
CA THR A 80 3.69 -0.26 14.37
C THR A 80 2.32 0.45 14.33
N ALA A 81 1.80 0.74 13.13
CA ALA A 81 0.58 1.54 12.96
C ALA A 81 -0.46 0.90 12.03
N SER A 82 -0.04 0.30 10.90
CA SER A 82 -0.96 -0.19 9.88
C SER A 82 -1.76 -1.40 10.33
N ASP A 83 -3.05 -1.40 10.05
CA ASP A 83 -3.90 -2.58 10.08
C ASP A 83 -3.86 -3.33 8.74
N TRP A 84 -4.65 -4.40 8.61
CA TRP A 84 -4.75 -5.09 7.32
C TRP A 84 -5.27 -4.16 6.23
N ASP A 85 -6.37 -3.47 6.48
CA ASP A 85 -6.96 -2.50 5.57
C ASP A 85 -6.32 -1.11 5.74
N CYS A 86 -6.45 -0.27 4.72
CA CYS A 86 -6.12 1.15 4.81
C CYS A 86 -7.07 1.83 5.80
N THR A 87 -6.54 2.67 6.67
CA THR A 87 -7.29 3.34 7.74
C THR A 87 -7.10 4.85 7.68
N LEU A 88 -7.94 5.56 8.41
CA LEU A 88 -7.80 7.00 8.62
C LEU A 88 -7.10 7.24 9.97
N GLU A 89 -6.07 8.06 9.93
CA GLU A 89 -5.40 8.53 11.15
C GLU A 89 -5.81 9.98 11.44
N GLY A 90 -5.90 10.31 12.73
CA GLY A 90 -6.42 11.57 13.24
C GLY A 90 -5.85 12.83 12.59
N PRO A 91 -6.30 14.02 13.01
CA PRO A 91 -6.04 15.28 12.32
C PRO A 91 -4.54 15.50 12.12
N THR A 92 -4.19 15.84 10.88
CA THR A 92 -2.84 16.19 10.46
C THR A 92 -2.68 17.72 10.45
N ALA A 93 -1.51 18.20 10.05
CA ALA A 93 -1.32 19.65 9.79
C ALA A 93 -2.22 20.17 8.64
N SER A 94 -2.71 19.30 7.76
CA SER A 94 -3.81 19.56 6.82
C SER A 94 -5.14 19.33 7.56
N GLU A 95 -6.16 20.15 7.30
CA GLU A 95 -7.44 20.19 8.03
C GLU A 95 -8.27 18.88 8.07
N GLY A 96 -7.70 17.73 7.71
CA GLY A 96 -8.39 16.44 7.63
C GLY A 96 -7.54 15.24 8.05
N PRO A 97 -8.12 14.03 8.09
CA PRO A 97 -7.40 12.81 8.42
C PRO A 97 -6.43 12.39 7.31
N ALA A 98 -5.30 11.77 7.71
CA ALA A 98 -4.40 11.09 6.79
C ALA A 98 -4.94 9.70 6.41
N VAL A 99 -4.56 9.22 5.22
CA VAL A 99 -4.76 7.83 4.82
C VAL A 99 -3.50 7.04 5.17
N ARG A 100 -3.60 6.08 6.10
CA ARG A 100 -2.56 5.08 6.38
C ARG A 100 -2.74 3.91 5.44
N LEU A 101 -1.69 3.56 4.69
CA LEU A 101 -1.70 2.35 3.85
C LEU A 101 -1.72 1.09 4.71
N GLY A 102 -2.62 0.16 4.38
CA GLY A 102 -2.78 -1.10 5.08
C GLY A 102 -1.72 -2.14 4.70
N LEU A 103 -1.50 -3.12 5.57
CA LEU A 103 -0.59 -4.24 5.35
C LEU A 103 -0.94 -5.06 4.10
N ARG A 104 -2.22 -5.06 3.69
CA ARG A 104 -2.69 -5.69 2.44
C ARG A 104 -2.02 -5.16 1.16
N MET A 105 -1.43 -3.96 1.24
CA MET A 105 -0.73 -3.35 0.12
C MET A 105 0.65 -3.98 -0.13
N VAL A 106 1.20 -4.69 0.85
CA VAL A 106 2.51 -5.34 0.77
C VAL A 106 2.40 -6.62 -0.05
N LYS A 107 3.03 -6.62 -1.22
CA LYS A 107 3.08 -7.81 -2.08
C LYS A 107 3.81 -8.96 -1.40
N GLY A 108 3.21 -10.13 -1.40
CA GLY A 108 3.81 -11.34 -0.83
C GLY A 108 3.58 -11.52 0.67
N LEU A 109 3.06 -10.53 1.39
CA LEU A 109 2.68 -10.67 2.78
C LEU A 109 1.40 -11.51 2.91
N SER A 110 1.43 -12.51 3.79
CA SER A 110 0.27 -13.32 4.08
C SER A 110 -0.73 -12.55 4.96
N ARG A 111 -2.03 -12.76 4.69
CA ARG A 111 -3.08 -12.17 5.54
C ARG A 111 -2.97 -12.66 7.00
N VAL A 112 -2.61 -13.91 7.18
CA VAL A 112 -2.41 -14.52 8.50
C VAL A 112 -1.24 -13.86 9.22
N GLY A 113 -0.11 -13.65 8.54
CA GLY A 113 1.05 -12.93 9.08
C GLY A 113 0.71 -11.51 9.47
N ALA A 114 0.01 -10.78 8.60
CA ALA A 114 -0.45 -9.42 8.89
C ALA A 114 -1.37 -9.36 10.13
N GLN A 115 -2.29 -10.28 10.25
CA GLN A 115 -3.21 -10.36 11.38
C GLN A 115 -2.46 -10.60 12.71
N ARG A 116 -1.46 -11.49 12.68
CA ARG A 116 -0.58 -11.75 13.84
C ARG A 116 0.25 -10.50 14.23
N VAL A 117 0.68 -9.68 13.26
CA VAL A 117 1.34 -8.40 13.54
C VAL A 117 0.41 -7.49 14.32
N VAL A 118 -0.83 -7.30 13.85
CA VAL A 118 -1.83 -6.44 14.50
C VAL A 118 -2.13 -6.93 15.92
N GLU A 119 -2.37 -8.23 16.10
CA GLU A 119 -2.63 -8.84 17.41
C GLU A 119 -1.42 -8.72 18.37
N ALA A 120 -0.22 -8.94 17.87
CA ALA A 120 1.01 -8.81 18.67
C ALA A 120 1.23 -7.38 19.12
N ARG A 121 0.96 -6.38 18.25
CA ARG A 121 1.06 -4.96 18.57
C ARG A 121 0.13 -4.55 19.73
N GLN A 122 -1.08 -5.12 19.80
CA GLN A 122 -2.03 -4.83 20.88
C GLN A 122 -1.51 -5.19 22.29
N ARG A 123 -0.52 -6.10 22.38
CA ARG A 123 0.10 -6.51 23.64
C ARG A 123 1.24 -5.58 24.06
N GLY A 124 1.49 -4.50 23.33
CA GLY A 124 2.51 -3.51 23.57
C GLY A 124 3.43 -3.27 22.36
N PRO A 125 4.22 -2.18 22.35
CA PRO A 125 5.12 -1.83 21.27
C PRO A 125 6.16 -2.92 21.03
N PHE A 126 6.64 -3.02 19.78
CA PHE A 126 7.76 -3.89 19.43
C PHE A 126 9.08 -3.23 19.81
N GLN A 127 10.02 -4.03 20.33
CA GLN A 127 11.36 -3.58 20.71
C GLN A 127 12.35 -3.61 19.54
N GLY A 128 11.97 -4.20 18.41
CA GLY A 128 12.78 -4.35 17.21
C GLY A 128 12.27 -5.47 16.32
N VAL A 129 12.97 -5.73 15.22
CA VAL A 129 12.60 -6.75 14.25
C VAL A 129 12.58 -8.17 14.83
N PRO A 130 13.57 -8.60 15.67
CA PRO A 130 13.52 -9.93 16.29
C PRO A 130 12.31 -10.11 17.23
N ASP A 131 11.96 -9.08 18.00
CA ASP A 131 10.79 -9.12 18.89
C ASP A 131 9.48 -9.22 18.10
N LEU A 132 9.35 -8.45 17.01
CA LEU A 132 8.23 -8.57 16.07
C LEU A 132 8.11 -10.00 15.52
N ALA A 133 9.21 -10.54 14.99
CA ALA A 133 9.24 -11.88 14.39
C ALA A 133 8.76 -12.96 15.37
N ARG A 134 9.28 -12.93 16.59
CA ARG A 134 8.92 -13.87 17.66
C ARG A 134 7.48 -13.71 18.13
N ARG A 135 7.03 -12.49 18.45
CA ARG A 135 5.70 -12.23 19.00
C ARG A 135 4.58 -12.46 17.99
N ALA A 136 4.81 -12.09 16.74
CA ALA A 136 3.85 -12.31 15.66
C ALA A 136 4.04 -13.67 14.97
N ARG A 137 5.07 -14.45 15.34
CA ARG A 137 5.39 -15.76 14.73
C ARG A 137 5.42 -15.68 13.21
N LEU A 138 6.15 -14.68 12.70
CA LEU A 138 6.23 -14.44 11.26
C LEU A 138 7.19 -15.43 10.60
N GLU A 139 6.75 -15.93 9.45
CA GLU A 139 7.61 -16.70 8.57
C GLU A 139 8.64 -15.79 7.89
N ARG A 140 9.76 -16.36 7.46
CA ARG A 140 10.82 -15.65 6.75
C ARG A 140 10.31 -14.82 5.58
N ARG A 141 9.41 -15.41 4.80
CA ARG A 141 8.78 -14.76 3.64
C ARG A 141 8.03 -13.47 4.02
N ASP A 142 7.26 -13.51 5.11
CA ASP A 142 6.49 -12.35 5.58
C ASP A 142 7.42 -11.24 6.08
N LEU A 143 8.49 -11.59 6.80
CA LEU A 143 9.51 -10.64 7.25
C LEU A 143 10.24 -9.97 6.08
N GLU A 144 10.63 -10.75 5.07
CA GLU A 144 11.27 -10.24 3.86
C GLU A 144 10.35 -9.29 3.07
N ALA A 145 9.05 -9.63 2.96
CA ALA A 145 8.05 -8.79 2.32
C ALA A 145 7.88 -7.44 3.05
N LEU A 146 7.79 -7.48 4.39
CA LEU A 146 7.69 -6.27 5.23
C LEU A 146 8.95 -5.40 5.12
N ALA A 147 10.14 -5.99 5.14
CA ALA A 147 11.40 -5.26 4.98
C ALA A 147 11.51 -4.62 3.61
N ALA A 148 11.15 -5.35 2.53
CA ALA A 148 11.15 -4.84 1.17
C ALA A 148 10.18 -3.67 0.97
N ALA A 149 9.03 -3.69 1.64
CA ALA A 149 8.04 -2.63 1.61
C ALA A 149 8.40 -1.40 2.47
N GLY A 150 9.51 -1.45 3.22
CA GLY A 150 9.86 -0.39 4.17
C GLY A 150 8.97 -0.35 5.42
N ALA A 151 8.12 -1.35 5.62
CA ALA A 151 7.17 -1.41 6.73
C ALA A 151 7.84 -1.60 8.10
N LEU A 152 9.13 -1.89 8.13
CA LEU A 152 9.95 -2.06 9.33
C LEU A 152 10.79 -0.81 9.66
N ALA A 153 10.65 0.28 8.91
CA ALA A 153 11.47 1.49 9.11
C ALA A 153 11.35 2.07 10.53
N GLY A 154 10.15 2.01 11.13
CA GLY A 154 9.94 2.42 12.53
C GLY A 154 10.70 1.58 13.58
N LEU A 155 11.13 0.37 13.22
CA LEU A 155 11.88 -0.54 14.11
C LEU A 155 13.38 -0.61 13.80
N ALA A 156 13.78 -0.39 12.55
CA ALA A 156 15.14 -0.60 12.07
C ALA A 156 15.77 0.67 11.43
N GLY A 157 15.03 1.76 11.31
CA GLY A 157 15.49 3.02 10.73
C GLY A 157 15.32 3.09 9.22
N ASP A 158 15.89 2.16 8.46
CA ASP A 158 15.82 2.12 6.99
C ASP A 158 15.69 0.70 6.43
N ARG A 159 15.51 0.59 5.11
CA ARG A 159 15.32 -0.71 4.42
C ARG A 159 16.54 -1.61 4.48
N HIS A 160 17.75 -1.06 4.43
CA HIS A 160 18.96 -1.88 4.47
C HIS A 160 19.13 -2.50 5.85
N ARG A 161 18.98 -1.71 6.91
CA ARG A 161 19.00 -2.19 8.29
C ARG A 161 17.86 -3.16 8.59
N ALA A 162 16.65 -2.88 8.07
CA ALA A 162 15.52 -3.79 8.19
C ALA A 162 15.82 -5.17 7.55
N ARG A 163 16.37 -5.17 6.32
CA ARG A 163 16.79 -6.41 5.66
C ARG A 163 17.87 -7.15 6.44
N TRP A 164 18.86 -6.42 6.94
CA TRP A 164 19.90 -7.00 7.77
C TRP A 164 19.32 -7.64 9.02
N ALA A 165 18.49 -6.91 9.76
CA ALA A 165 17.83 -7.42 10.95
C ALA A 165 16.97 -8.67 10.66
N VAL A 166 16.27 -8.70 9.52
CA VAL A 166 15.51 -9.89 9.08
C VAL A 166 16.44 -11.07 8.79
N LEU A 167 17.63 -10.84 8.20
CA LEU A 167 18.60 -11.90 7.95
C LEU A 167 19.12 -12.51 9.25
N GLY A 168 19.28 -11.70 10.29
CA GLY A 168 19.71 -12.13 11.62
C GLY A 168 18.62 -12.83 12.45
N VAL A 169 17.33 -12.77 12.03
CA VAL A 169 16.29 -13.50 12.75
C VAL A 169 16.51 -15.00 12.58
N ALA A 170 17.04 -15.61 13.62
CA ALA A 170 17.17 -17.07 13.74
C ALA A 170 16.29 -17.54 14.91
N GLU A 171 15.82 -18.80 14.86
CA GLU A 171 15.30 -19.43 16.07
C GLU A 171 16.50 -19.79 16.96
N PRO A 172 16.66 -19.15 18.14
CA PRO A 172 17.76 -19.50 19.02
C PRO A 172 17.61 -20.96 19.46
N PRO A 173 18.71 -21.73 19.47
CA PRO A 173 18.64 -23.08 20.03
C PRO A 173 18.09 -23.00 21.46
N PRO A 174 17.35 -24.02 21.93
CA PRO A 174 16.64 -23.97 23.22
C PRO A 174 17.52 -23.59 24.42
N LEU A 175 18.82 -23.92 24.36
CA LEU A 175 19.81 -23.59 25.41
C LEU A 175 20.20 -22.10 25.42
N LEU A 176 20.00 -21.37 24.33
CA LEU A 176 20.34 -19.94 24.19
C LEU A 176 19.08 -19.05 24.22
N ALA A 177 17.91 -19.66 24.35
CA ALA A 177 16.66 -18.95 24.45
C ALA A 177 16.64 -18.05 25.69
N GLY A 178 16.68 -16.73 25.49
CA GLY A 178 16.66 -15.74 26.56
C GLY A 178 18.01 -15.02 26.83
N LEU A 179 19.08 -15.37 26.11
CA LEU A 179 20.29 -14.56 26.13
C LEU A 179 20.05 -13.30 25.26
N PRO A 180 20.52 -12.11 25.73
CA PRO A 180 20.43 -10.91 24.91
C PRO A 180 21.35 -11.07 23.68
N GLU A 181 20.73 -10.98 22.49
CA GLU A 181 21.48 -10.88 21.25
C GLU A 181 22.23 -9.53 21.23
N ARG A 182 23.53 -9.57 21.47
CA ARG A 182 24.44 -8.43 21.32
C ARG A 182 25.11 -8.52 19.94
N GLU A 183 24.37 -8.30 18.89
CA GLU A 183 24.97 -8.04 17.60
C GLU A 183 25.43 -6.58 17.53
N VAL A 184 26.65 -6.37 17.06
CA VAL A 184 27.11 -5.04 16.67
C VAL A 184 26.40 -4.69 15.37
N GLU A 185 25.59 -3.65 15.40
CA GLU A 185 24.89 -3.18 14.21
C GLU A 185 25.91 -2.70 13.17
N PRO A 186 25.96 -3.30 11.97
CA PRO A 186 26.94 -2.90 10.97
C PRO A 186 26.63 -1.50 10.43
N ASP A 187 27.67 -0.77 10.08
CA ASP A 187 27.52 0.50 9.37
C ASP A 187 27.08 0.25 7.91
N LEU A 188 25.78 0.22 7.70
CA LEU A 188 25.19 0.01 6.38
C LEU A 188 24.90 1.35 5.71
N PRO A 189 25.20 1.48 4.41
CA PRO A 189 24.84 2.69 3.67
C PRO A 189 23.34 2.87 3.66
N VAL A 190 22.87 4.09 3.89
CA VAL A 190 21.45 4.44 3.79
C VAL A 190 21.01 4.29 2.33
N PRO A 191 19.83 3.67 2.05
CA PRO A 191 19.33 3.55 0.69
C PRO A 191 19.19 4.91 0.03
N GLY A 192 19.58 5.00 -1.25
CA GLY A 192 19.35 6.19 -2.05
C GLY A 192 17.87 6.31 -2.44
N GLU A 193 17.44 7.53 -2.75
CA GLU A 193 16.04 7.78 -3.15
C GLU A 193 15.61 6.95 -4.37
N ALA A 194 16.53 6.68 -5.31
CA ALA A 194 16.26 5.83 -6.45
C ALA A 194 16.07 4.36 -6.05
N ASP A 195 16.85 3.88 -5.08
CA ASP A 195 16.75 2.52 -4.56
C ASP A 195 15.42 2.32 -3.83
N ASP A 196 15.05 3.29 -3.00
CA ASP A 196 13.75 3.30 -2.31
C ASP A 196 12.58 3.31 -3.27
N LEU A 197 12.67 4.12 -4.32
CA LEU A 197 11.64 4.20 -5.35
C LEU A 197 11.47 2.87 -6.10
N LEU A 198 12.56 2.22 -6.48
CA LEU A 198 12.51 0.89 -7.11
C LEU A 198 11.92 -0.16 -6.17
N ALA A 199 12.33 -0.14 -4.90
CA ALA A 199 11.81 -1.04 -3.88
C ALA A 199 10.30 -0.82 -3.63
N ASP A 200 9.84 0.42 -3.62
CA ASP A 200 8.43 0.79 -3.48
C ASP A 200 7.57 0.20 -4.61
N TYR A 201 7.97 0.39 -5.86
CA TYR A 201 7.24 -0.17 -7.00
C TYR A 201 7.27 -1.71 -7.02
N ALA A 202 8.39 -2.30 -6.64
CA ALA A 202 8.50 -3.76 -6.56
C ALA A 202 7.59 -4.34 -5.48
N SER A 203 7.58 -3.75 -4.28
CA SER A 203 6.92 -4.30 -3.09
C SER A 203 5.47 -3.83 -2.89
N LEU A 204 5.15 -2.58 -3.26
CA LEU A 204 3.82 -1.96 -3.06
C LEU A 204 3.09 -1.66 -4.37
N GLY A 205 3.82 -1.49 -5.49
CA GLY A 205 3.27 -1.04 -6.77
C GLY A 205 3.00 0.48 -6.81
N LEU A 206 3.43 1.22 -5.81
CA LEU A 206 3.31 2.67 -5.71
C LEU A 206 4.47 3.23 -4.89
N THR A 207 4.72 4.53 -4.98
CA THR A 207 5.64 5.24 -4.09
C THR A 207 4.97 6.46 -3.47
N LEU A 208 5.33 6.78 -2.24
CA LEU A 208 5.00 8.05 -1.59
C LEU A 208 6.11 9.10 -1.76
N GLY A 209 7.26 8.70 -2.30
CA GLY A 209 8.37 9.57 -2.66
C GLY A 209 8.10 10.42 -3.90
N ARG A 210 9.15 11.04 -4.45
CA ARG A 210 9.07 11.81 -5.68
C ARG A 210 8.77 10.91 -6.88
N HIS A 211 8.10 11.47 -7.87
CA HIS A 211 7.85 10.76 -9.13
C HIS A 211 9.19 10.40 -9.84
N PRO A 212 9.32 9.21 -10.47
CA PRO A 212 10.55 8.79 -11.15
C PRO A 212 11.12 9.84 -12.10
N MET A 213 10.25 10.50 -12.89
CA MET A 213 10.65 11.56 -13.80
C MET A 213 11.20 12.81 -13.11
N ALA A 214 10.88 13.04 -11.84
CA ALA A 214 11.47 14.14 -11.09
C ALA A 214 12.96 13.89 -10.79
N LEU A 215 13.37 12.63 -10.62
CA LEU A 215 14.76 12.23 -10.44
C LEU A 215 15.56 12.32 -11.77
N LEU A 216 14.93 11.98 -12.88
CA LEU A 216 15.59 11.96 -14.19
C LEU A 216 15.67 13.35 -14.87
N ARG A 217 14.74 14.25 -14.55
CA ARG A 217 14.64 15.57 -15.21
C ARG A 217 15.93 16.40 -15.19
N PRO A 218 16.71 16.47 -14.09
CA PRO A 218 17.98 17.20 -14.08
C PRO A 218 19.03 16.65 -15.05
N SER A 219 19.06 15.33 -15.28
CA SER A 219 19.99 14.71 -16.22
C SER A 219 19.53 14.85 -17.67
N LEU A 220 18.23 14.86 -17.94
CA LEU A 220 17.65 15.05 -19.26
C LEU A 220 17.78 16.51 -19.73
N GLY A 221 17.65 17.50 -18.84
CA GLY A 221 17.79 18.91 -19.14
C GLY A 221 19.22 19.31 -19.54
N ARG A 222 20.24 18.53 -19.15
CA ARG A 222 21.65 18.77 -19.51
C ARG A 222 22.05 18.22 -20.89
N ARG A 223 21.14 17.51 -21.57
CA ARG A 223 21.36 16.92 -22.90
C ARG A 223 20.77 17.75 -24.06
N ARG A 224 20.34 18.99 -23.79
CA ARG A 224 19.89 19.96 -24.79
C ARG A 224 20.94 20.99 -25.08
#